data_030103ef417b71c7d8b0af39a4eb368e
#
_entry.id   030103ef417b71c7d8b0af39a4eb368e
#
_cell.length_a   1.000
_cell.length_b   1.000
_cell.length_c   1.000
_cell.angle_alpha   90.00
_cell.angle_beta   90.00
_cell.angle_gamma   90.00
#
_symmetry.space_group_name_H-M   'P 1'
#
loop_
_entity.id
_entity.type
_entity.pdbx_description
1 polymer ?
#
loop_
_entity_poly.entity_id
_entity_poly.type
_entity_poly.pdbx_seq_one_letter_code
_entity_poly.pdbx_strand_id
1 'polypeptide(L)'
;LREMSVAKDAPDFLEATVYAKDHAVIMAGDFADAPDAPDDRRKINPLGRWYKPWFFKHVETFLWKDGESEEYIPLRHYLMRHNRSIFWVVQHMISFGNHPVFRWLLGWLMPPRIQFIKFSTTPAVREMTFTKQVFQDIVLPMSAMSRAIDASHRLFEMYPVLLYPSRIYDHGPLQGQLRAPREQDRVPGTDFGMYFDLGVYGVPLP
;
A
#
# COMPACT_ATOMS: atom_id res chain seq x y z
N LEU A 1 2.53 -3.92 13.58
CA LEU A 1 1.28 -3.72 12.84
C LEU A 1 0.07 -4.24 13.62
N ARG A 2 0.07 -5.52 14.04
CA ARG A 2 -1.05 -6.13 14.78
C ARG A 2 -1.41 -5.37 16.05
N GLU A 3 -0.44 -5.12 16.91
CA GLU A 3 -0.64 -4.42 18.19
C GLU A 3 -1.22 -3.02 17.97
N MET A 4 -0.66 -2.28 17.03
CA MET A 4 -1.15 -0.94 16.68
C MET A 4 -2.58 -0.97 16.17
N SER A 5 -2.98 -1.99 15.39
CA SER A 5 -4.31 -2.06 14.78
C SER A 5 -5.45 -2.35 15.79
N VAL A 6 -5.14 -2.96 16.93
CA VAL A 6 -6.11 -3.30 17.98
C VAL A 6 -5.98 -2.39 19.21
N ALA A 7 -5.04 -1.47 19.22
CA ALA A 7 -4.85 -0.52 20.31
C ALA A 7 -6.07 0.40 20.45
N LYS A 8 -6.34 0.85 21.67
CA LYS A 8 -7.45 1.77 21.95
C LYS A 8 -7.26 3.12 21.23
N ASP A 9 -6.02 3.53 21.09
CA ASP A 9 -5.52 4.72 20.41
C ASP A 9 -4.90 4.37 19.06
N ALA A 10 -5.49 3.40 18.36
CA ALA A 10 -5.02 3.02 17.02
C ALA A 10 -5.06 4.22 16.08
N PRO A 11 -4.02 4.42 15.25
CA PRO A 11 -3.94 5.56 14.35
C PRO A 11 -5.08 5.54 13.30
N ASP A 12 -5.44 6.71 12.79
CA ASP A 12 -6.46 6.87 11.75
C ASP A 12 -6.09 6.14 10.45
N PHE A 13 -4.80 6.08 10.16
CA PHE A 13 -4.22 5.41 8.98
C PHE A 13 -3.15 4.44 9.43
N LEU A 14 -3.24 3.19 9.02
CA LEU A 14 -2.26 2.16 9.33
C LEU A 14 -2.10 1.22 8.14
N GLU A 15 -0.88 1.13 7.63
CA GLU A 15 -0.54 0.19 6.56
C GLU A 15 0.92 -0.26 6.70
N ALA A 16 1.29 -1.33 6.02
CA ALA A 16 2.68 -1.71 5.89
C ALA A 16 3.00 -2.13 4.45
N THR A 17 4.22 -1.84 4.03
CA THR A 17 4.77 -2.31 2.76
C THR A 17 5.95 -3.23 3.05
N VAL A 18 5.85 -4.48 2.62
CA VAL A 18 6.90 -5.49 2.77
C VAL A 18 7.74 -5.50 1.52
N TYR A 19 9.03 -5.24 1.64
CA TYR A 19 9.98 -5.16 0.52
C TYR A 19 10.84 -6.40 0.34
N ALA A 20 10.95 -7.21 1.37
CA ALA A 20 11.58 -8.52 1.36
C ALA A 20 10.99 -9.34 2.51
N LYS A 21 11.30 -10.63 2.58
CA LYS A 21 10.76 -11.54 3.60
C LYS A 21 10.88 -10.99 5.02
N ASP A 22 11.97 -10.29 5.30
CA ASP A 22 12.37 -9.78 6.62
C ASP A 22 12.48 -8.24 6.67
N HIS A 23 12.05 -7.55 5.62
CA HIS A 23 12.14 -6.09 5.52
C HIS A 23 10.79 -5.48 5.19
N ALA A 24 10.27 -4.67 6.11
CA ALA A 24 9.01 -3.96 5.94
C ALA A 24 9.08 -2.56 6.55
N VAL A 25 8.27 -1.65 6.03
CA VAL A 25 8.02 -0.34 6.63
C VAL A 25 6.56 -0.30 7.06
N ILE A 26 6.33 -0.01 8.35
CA ILE A 26 5.00 0.26 8.90
C ILE A 26 4.79 1.77 8.85
N MET A 27 3.66 2.17 8.31
CA MET A 27 3.24 3.55 8.23
C MET A 27 1.99 3.74 9.07
N ALA A 28 2.10 4.61 10.08
CA ALA A 28 1.00 5.02 10.93
C ALA A 28 0.82 6.53 10.80
N GLY A 29 -0.39 7.01 10.83
CA GLY A 29 -0.65 8.44 10.71
C GLY A 29 -2.03 8.82 11.22
N ASP A 30 -2.14 10.09 11.63
CA ASP A 30 -3.36 10.68 12.13
C ASP A 30 -3.69 11.95 11.35
N PHE A 31 -4.94 12.37 11.40
CA PHE A 31 -5.31 13.67 10.89
C PHE A 31 -4.66 14.76 11.72
N ALA A 32 -4.03 15.71 11.07
CA ALA A 32 -3.41 16.87 11.69
C ALA A 32 -3.67 18.14 10.89
N ASP A 33 -3.70 19.26 11.59
CA ASP A 33 -3.69 20.56 10.94
C ASP A 33 -2.34 20.84 10.28
N ALA A 34 -2.32 21.79 9.35
CA ALA A 34 -1.07 22.19 8.74
C ALA A 34 -0.12 22.77 9.81
N PRO A 35 1.14 22.32 9.88
CA PRO A 35 2.05 22.74 10.93
C PRO A 35 2.40 24.21 10.77
N ASP A 36 2.38 24.94 11.89
CA ASP A 36 2.74 26.38 11.96
C ASP A 36 4.22 26.61 12.27
N ALA A 37 4.83 25.71 13.04
CA ALA A 37 6.23 25.82 13.42
C ALA A 37 7.16 25.66 12.20
N PRO A 38 8.21 26.49 12.05
CA PRO A 38 9.12 26.43 10.90
C PRO A 38 9.79 25.08 10.70
N ASP A 39 10.14 24.38 11.77
CA ASP A 39 10.81 23.08 11.70
C ASP A 39 9.84 21.98 11.23
N ASP A 40 8.59 22.02 11.66
CA ASP A 40 7.57 21.08 11.21
C ASP A 40 7.13 21.36 9.76
N ARG A 41 7.11 22.62 9.33
CA ARG A 41 6.88 22.98 7.93
C ARG A 41 7.91 22.35 6.97
N ARG A 42 9.14 22.14 7.43
CA ARG A 42 10.19 21.43 6.65
C ARG A 42 9.89 19.95 6.46
N LYS A 43 9.10 19.35 7.35
CA LYS A 43 8.64 17.97 7.25
C LYS A 43 7.47 17.79 6.25
N ILE A 44 6.91 18.90 5.70
CA ILE A 44 5.82 18.82 4.74
C ILE A 44 6.33 18.16 3.45
N ASN A 45 5.80 16.97 3.16
CA ASN A 45 6.10 16.25 1.95
C ASN A 45 4.94 16.33 0.95
N PRO A 46 5.03 17.17 -0.10
CA PRO A 46 4.02 17.23 -1.15
C PRO A 46 4.14 16.01 -2.11
N LEU A 47 4.02 14.82 -1.56
CA LEU A 47 4.23 13.52 -2.19
C LEU A 47 3.53 13.33 -3.55
N GLY A 48 2.34 13.91 -3.72
CA GLY A 48 1.57 13.84 -4.97
C GLY A 48 2.13 14.67 -6.12
N ARG A 49 3.17 15.50 -5.90
CA ARG A 49 3.78 16.31 -6.96
C ARG A 49 4.53 15.43 -7.95
N TRP A 50 4.41 15.75 -9.22
CA TRP A 50 4.94 14.99 -10.34
C TRP A 50 6.45 14.71 -10.27
N TYR A 51 7.25 15.61 -9.72
CA TYR A 51 8.69 15.47 -9.55
C TYR A 51 9.13 14.63 -8.34
N LYS A 52 8.21 14.36 -7.40
CA LYS A 52 8.50 13.53 -6.22
C LYS A 52 8.65 12.05 -6.61
N PRO A 53 9.38 11.23 -5.83
CA PRO A 53 9.40 9.79 -6.02
C PRO A 53 8.00 9.18 -6.03
N TRP A 54 7.84 8.01 -6.61
CA TRP A 54 6.66 7.21 -6.39
C TRP A 54 6.54 6.83 -4.93
N PHE A 55 5.32 6.70 -4.42
CA PHE A 55 5.10 6.50 -2.99
C PHE A 55 5.87 5.31 -2.43
N PHE A 56 5.72 4.13 -3.03
CA PHE A 56 6.43 2.94 -2.56
C PHE A 56 7.96 3.09 -2.61
N LYS A 57 8.52 3.83 -3.57
CA LYS A 57 9.95 4.14 -3.64
C LYS A 57 10.38 5.16 -2.59
N HIS A 58 9.50 6.07 -2.21
CA HIS A 58 9.73 6.96 -1.08
C HIS A 58 9.74 6.16 0.23
N VAL A 59 8.74 5.31 0.44
CA VAL A 59 8.65 4.46 1.63
C VAL A 59 9.84 3.49 1.74
N GLU A 60 10.29 2.92 0.63
CA GLU A 60 11.48 2.05 0.59
C GLU A 60 12.74 2.72 1.20
N THR A 61 12.86 4.04 1.09
CA THR A 61 14.02 4.77 1.66
C THR A 61 14.07 4.71 3.19
N PHE A 62 12.96 4.43 3.85
CA PHE A 62 12.91 4.31 5.31
C PHE A 62 13.48 2.98 5.82
N LEU A 63 13.63 1.96 4.98
CA LEU A 63 14.30 0.71 5.34
C LEU A 63 15.75 0.92 5.83
N TRP A 64 16.38 1.99 5.36
CA TRP A 64 17.79 2.29 5.61
C TRP A 64 17.99 3.44 6.61
N LYS A 65 16.91 3.87 7.26
CA LYS A 65 16.96 4.89 8.30
C LYS A 65 16.82 4.23 9.66
N ASP A 66 17.63 4.66 10.59
CA ASP A 66 17.49 4.26 11.98
C ASP A 66 16.34 5.03 12.65
N GLY A 67 15.52 4.30 13.41
CA GLY A 67 14.43 4.89 14.18
C GLY A 67 13.19 5.29 13.36
N GLU A 68 12.36 6.10 13.98
CA GLU A 68 11.11 6.60 13.39
C GLU A 68 11.35 7.89 12.61
N SER A 69 10.55 8.08 11.57
CA SER A 69 10.54 9.31 10.77
C SER A 69 9.12 9.84 10.67
N GLU A 70 8.96 11.14 10.81
CA GLU A 70 7.68 11.82 10.74
C GLU A 70 7.63 12.76 9.53
N GLU A 71 6.51 12.74 8.83
CA GLU A 71 6.23 13.63 7.70
C GLU A 71 4.79 14.11 7.73
N TYR A 72 4.57 15.36 7.33
CA TYR A 72 3.24 15.91 7.08
C TYR A 72 2.92 15.79 5.59
N ILE A 73 1.93 14.97 5.27
CA ILE A 73 1.53 14.75 3.87
C ILE A 73 0.15 15.37 3.63
N PRO A 74 0.00 16.30 2.68
CA PRO A 74 -1.32 16.84 2.35
C PRO A 74 -2.31 15.69 2.10
N LEU A 75 -3.46 15.69 2.78
CA LEU A 75 -4.41 14.58 2.79
C LEU A 75 -4.75 14.07 1.38
N ARG A 76 -5.01 14.99 0.44
CA ARG A 76 -5.25 14.61 -0.97
C ARG A 76 -4.08 13.82 -1.57
N HIS A 77 -2.84 14.19 -1.24
CA HIS A 77 -1.66 13.49 -1.75
C HIS A 77 -1.54 12.09 -1.16
N TYR A 78 -1.89 11.95 0.13
CA TYR A 78 -1.89 10.66 0.80
C TYR A 78 -2.99 9.74 0.23
N LEU A 79 -4.22 10.21 0.11
CA LEU A 79 -5.32 9.42 -0.45
C LEU A 79 -5.06 8.96 -1.89
N MET A 80 -4.31 9.75 -2.68
CA MET A 80 -3.96 9.45 -4.07
C MET A 80 -2.52 8.92 -4.25
N ARG A 81 -1.88 8.46 -3.17
CA ARG A 81 -0.45 8.14 -3.15
C ARG A 81 -0.03 7.05 -4.13
N HIS A 82 -0.92 6.10 -4.39
CA HIS A 82 -0.65 4.99 -5.30
C HIS A 82 -0.97 5.29 -6.78
N ASN A 83 -1.67 6.38 -7.08
CA ASN A 83 -2.16 6.65 -8.43
C ASN A 83 -1.05 6.81 -9.48
N ARG A 84 0.09 7.42 -9.11
CA ARG A 84 1.17 7.73 -10.07
C ARG A 84 1.92 6.48 -10.54
N SER A 85 1.98 5.46 -9.72
CA SER A 85 2.68 4.20 -10.01
C SER A 85 1.71 3.02 -10.11
N ILE A 86 0.41 3.24 -9.90
CA ILE A 86 -0.61 2.19 -9.77
C ILE A 86 -0.07 1.11 -8.82
N PHE A 87 0.10 1.50 -7.55
CA PHE A 87 0.93 0.80 -6.58
C PHE A 87 2.41 0.76 -7.06
N TRP A 88 2.91 -0.33 -7.56
CA TRP A 88 4.24 -0.48 -8.17
C TRP A 88 4.22 -1.10 -9.57
N VAL A 89 3.02 -1.35 -10.10
CA VAL A 89 2.82 -2.01 -11.39
C VAL A 89 3.49 -1.27 -12.54
N VAL A 90 3.44 0.06 -12.54
CA VAL A 90 4.07 0.89 -13.57
C VAL A 90 5.58 0.67 -13.64
N GLN A 91 6.24 0.26 -12.55
CA GLN A 91 7.67 -0.05 -12.58
C GLN A 91 8.00 -1.22 -13.50
N HIS A 92 7.11 -2.21 -13.62
CA HIS A 92 7.32 -3.33 -14.55
C HIS A 92 7.16 -2.91 -16.01
N MET A 93 6.39 -1.85 -16.27
CA MET A 93 6.19 -1.30 -17.62
C MET A 93 7.25 -0.25 -17.99
N ILE A 94 7.62 0.59 -17.03
CA ILE A 94 8.57 1.71 -17.19
C ILE A 94 9.56 1.66 -16.03
N SER A 95 10.55 0.78 -16.11
CA SER A 95 11.52 0.53 -15.04
C SER A 95 12.29 1.78 -14.59
N PHE A 96 12.55 2.70 -15.51
CA PHE A 96 13.20 3.99 -15.23
C PHE A 96 12.22 5.10 -14.84
N GLY A 97 10.92 4.84 -14.74
CA GLY A 97 9.89 5.86 -14.50
C GLY A 97 10.03 6.61 -13.17
N ASN A 98 10.70 6.02 -12.18
CA ASN A 98 11.04 6.69 -10.94
C ASN A 98 12.37 7.46 -10.97
N HIS A 99 13.14 7.38 -12.05
CA HIS A 99 14.40 8.11 -12.17
C HIS A 99 14.18 9.63 -12.10
N PRO A 100 14.98 10.42 -11.37
CA PRO A 100 14.79 11.87 -11.22
C PRO A 100 14.61 12.61 -12.53
N VAL A 101 15.44 12.34 -13.53
CA VAL A 101 15.35 12.99 -14.84
C VAL A 101 14.01 12.68 -15.53
N PHE A 102 13.59 11.42 -15.52
CA PHE A 102 12.29 11.05 -16.08
C PHE A 102 11.14 11.76 -15.35
N ARG A 103 11.17 11.80 -14.02
CA ARG A 103 10.14 12.49 -13.25
C ARG A 103 10.07 13.97 -13.57
N TRP A 104 11.20 14.65 -13.73
CA TRP A 104 11.24 16.06 -14.07
C TRP A 104 10.75 16.34 -15.50
N LEU A 105 11.07 15.52 -16.46
CA LEU A 105 10.70 15.73 -17.87
C LEU A 105 9.30 15.20 -18.20
N LEU A 106 8.92 14.03 -17.70
CA LEU A 106 7.71 13.30 -18.11
C LEU A 106 6.79 12.89 -16.95
N GLY A 107 7.19 13.13 -15.69
CA GLY A 107 6.40 12.73 -14.51
C GLY A 107 5.01 13.35 -14.45
N TRP A 108 4.79 14.49 -15.08
CA TRP A 108 3.50 15.16 -15.18
C TRP A 108 2.46 14.40 -16.03
N LEU A 109 2.89 13.43 -16.82
CA LEU A 109 2.01 12.51 -17.55
C LEU A 109 1.37 11.46 -16.63
N MET A 110 1.86 11.34 -15.40
CA MET A 110 1.39 10.34 -14.42
C MET A 110 0.53 10.98 -13.33
N PRO A 111 -0.60 10.43 -12.95
CA PRO A 111 -1.20 9.18 -13.47
C PRO A 111 -1.77 9.39 -14.89
N PRO A 112 -1.72 8.37 -15.72
CA PRO A 112 -2.29 8.47 -17.06
C PRO A 112 -3.81 8.64 -16.98
N ARG A 113 -4.37 9.45 -17.88
CA ARG A 113 -5.82 9.59 -17.99
C ARG A 113 -6.46 8.27 -18.44
N ILE A 114 -7.65 7.97 -17.93
CA ILE A 114 -8.38 6.72 -18.25
C ILE A 114 -8.54 6.54 -19.76
N GLN A 115 -8.83 7.62 -20.50
CA GLN A 115 -8.94 7.58 -21.96
C GLN A 115 -7.63 7.14 -22.63
N PHE A 116 -6.50 7.64 -22.12
CA PHE A 116 -5.17 7.25 -22.62
C PHE A 116 -4.86 5.78 -22.32
N ILE A 117 -5.19 5.30 -21.12
CA ILE A 117 -5.03 3.88 -20.77
C ILE A 117 -5.83 2.99 -21.72
N LYS A 118 -7.09 3.33 -22.00
CA LYS A 118 -7.93 2.59 -22.95
C LYS A 118 -7.32 2.55 -24.35
N PHE A 119 -6.78 3.66 -24.80
CA PHE A 119 -6.15 3.76 -26.12
C PHE A 119 -4.83 2.99 -26.19
N SER A 120 -4.01 3.04 -25.15
CA SER A 120 -2.70 2.38 -25.08
C SER A 120 -2.77 0.88 -24.76
N THR A 121 -3.94 0.34 -24.37
CA THR A 121 -4.13 -1.08 -24.07
C THR A 121 -4.19 -1.89 -25.37
N THR A 122 -3.04 -2.10 -25.98
CA THR A 122 -2.88 -2.94 -27.17
C THR A 122 -3.08 -4.43 -26.84
N PRO A 123 -3.30 -5.33 -27.82
CA PRO A 123 -3.36 -6.77 -27.59
C PRO A 123 -2.12 -7.30 -26.83
N ALA A 124 -0.92 -6.84 -27.14
CA ALA A 124 0.30 -7.23 -26.47
C ALA A 124 0.33 -6.80 -24.99
N VAL A 125 -0.13 -5.57 -24.69
CA VAL A 125 -0.25 -5.10 -23.29
C VAL A 125 -1.29 -5.94 -22.53
N ARG A 126 -2.41 -6.27 -23.15
CA ARG A 126 -3.43 -7.14 -22.55
C ARG A 126 -2.88 -8.52 -22.26
N GLU A 127 -2.21 -9.14 -23.22
CA GLU A 127 -1.60 -10.45 -23.02
C GLU A 127 -0.61 -10.44 -21.86
N MET A 128 0.31 -9.47 -21.84
CA MET A 128 1.25 -9.32 -20.74
C MET A 128 0.54 -9.17 -19.38
N THR A 129 -0.50 -8.34 -19.31
CA THR A 129 -1.23 -8.08 -18.05
C THR A 129 -2.01 -9.30 -17.59
N PHE A 130 -2.73 -9.98 -18.50
CA PHE A 130 -3.62 -11.09 -18.10
C PHE A 130 -2.92 -12.45 -17.99
N THR A 131 -1.76 -12.64 -18.63
CA THR A 131 -1.06 -13.92 -18.62
C THR A 131 0.18 -13.95 -17.74
N LYS A 132 0.80 -12.80 -17.45
CA LYS A 132 2.07 -12.72 -16.73
C LYS A 132 2.01 -11.98 -15.41
N GLN A 133 0.92 -11.24 -15.14
CA GLN A 133 0.81 -10.45 -13.91
C GLN A 133 -0.23 -11.04 -12.97
N VAL A 134 0.05 -10.95 -11.68
CA VAL A 134 -0.89 -11.23 -10.60
C VAL A 134 -1.34 -9.89 -10.02
N PHE A 135 -2.64 -9.74 -9.85
CA PHE A 135 -3.27 -8.64 -9.13
C PHE A 135 -4.29 -9.27 -8.19
N GLN A 136 -3.90 -9.41 -6.94
CA GLN A 136 -4.74 -10.11 -5.98
C GLN A 136 -4.72 -9.42 -4.63
N ASP A 137 -5.91 -9.19 -4.11
CA ASP A 137 -6.17 -8.79 -2.74
C ASP A 137 -6.81 -9.96 -2.00
N ILE A 138 -6.25 -10.33 -0.85
CA ILE A 138 -6.71 -11.46 -0.06
C ILE A 138 -6.89 -11.00 1.38
N VAL A 139 -8.13 -10.99 1.86
CA VAL A 139 -8.44 -10.64 3.24
C VAL A 139 -8.31 -11.87 4.13
N LEU A 140 -7.39 -11.80 5.08
CA LEU A 140 -7.03 -12.88 5.99
C LEU A 140 -7.09 -12.42 7.46
N PRO A 141 -7.37 -13.34 8.40
CA PRO A 141 -7.27 -13.01 9.83
C PRO A 141 -5.86 -12.55 10.19
N MET A 142 -5.76 -11.57 11.07
CA MET A 142 -4.49 -11.03 11.56
C MET A 142 -3.57 -12.12 12.16
N SER A 143 -4.15 -13.18 12.73
CA SER A 143 -3.42 -14.35 13.24
C SER A 143 -2.69 -15.15 12.15
N ALA A 144 -3.07 -15.01 10.90
CA ALA A 144 -2.47 -15.72 9.77
C ALA A 144 -1.34 -14.92 9.07
N MET A 145 -1.04 -13.70 9.51
CA MET A 145 -0.15 -12.77 8.80
C MET A 145 1.22 -13.38 8.45
N SER A 146 1.94 -13.93 9.42
CA SER A 146 3.26 -14.52 9.19
C SER A 146 3.20 -15.66 8.15
N ARG A 147 2.20 -16.53 8.27
CA ARG A 147 2.02 -17.64 7.34
C ARG A 147 1.65 -17.16 5.92
N ALA A 148 0.90 -16.07 5.82
CA ALA A 148 0.52 -15.48 4.55
C ALA A 148 1.72 -14.85 3.85
N ILE A 149 2.57 -14.13 4.57
CA ILE A 149 3.82 -13.56 4.04
C ILE A 149 4.77 -14.69 3.59
N ASP A 150 4.95 -15.73 4.41
CA ASP A 150 5.77 -16.88 4.06
C ASP A 150 5.24 -17.63 2.83
N ALA A 151 3.92 -17.77 2.71
CA ALA A 151 3.28 -18.38 1.55
C ALA A 151 3.46 -17.52 0.29
N SER A 152 3.25 -16.21 0.40
CA SER A 152 3.46 -15.27 -0.70
C SER A 152 4.90 -15.29 -1.18
N HIS A 153 5.87 -15.27 -0.25
CA HIS A 153 7.29 -15.39 -0.58
C HIS A 153 7.59 -16.70 -1.33
N ARG A 154 7.15 -17.83 -0.78
CA ARG A 154 7.43 -19.15 -1.36
C ARG A 154 6.77 -19.40 -2.72
N LEU A 155 5.58 -18.84 -2.94
CA LEU A 155 4.77 -19.13 -4.14
C LEU A 155 5.01 -18.14 -5.27
N PHE A 156 5.33 -16.90 -4.93
CA PHE A 156 5.41 -15.82 -5.91
C PHE A 156 6.76 -15.11 -5.92
N GLU A 157 7.43 -15.03 -4.77
CA GLU A 157 8.68 -14.27 -4.57
C GLU A 157 8.60 -12.84 -5.14
N MET A 158 7.41 -12.23 -5.04
CA MET A 158 7.14 -10.88 -5.54
C MET A 158 7.13 -9.87 -4.42
N TYR A 159 7.78 -8.74 -4.64
CA TYR A 159 7.81 -7.60 -3.75
C TYR A 159 7.71 -6.28 -4.54
N PRO A 160 7.20 -5.20 -3.94
CA PRO A 160 6.63 -5.14 -2.59
C PRO A 160 5.30 -5.89 -2.44
N VAL A 161 4.90 -6.11 -1.17
CA VAL A 161 3.58 -6.63 -0.80
C VAL A 161 2.91 -5.62 0.14
N LEU A 162 1.64 -5.35 -0.07
CA LEU A 162 0.85 -4.46 0.77
C LEU A 162 0.17 -5.24 1.89
N LEU A 163 0.23 -4.70 3.12
CA LEU A 163 -0.53 -5.18 4.26
C LEU A 163 -1.39 -4.04 4.78
N TYR A 164 -2.70 -4.20 4.69
CA TYR A 164 -3.65 -3.18 5.11
C TYR A 164 -4.59 -3.74 6.19
N PRO A 165 -4.44 -3.35 7.47
CA PRO A 165 -5.34 -3.80 8.54
C PRO A 165 -6.79 -3.39 8.26
N SER A 166 -7.71 -4.33 8.47
CA SER A 166 -9.13 -4.13 8.21
C SER A 166 -9.99 -4.71 9.32
N ARG A 167 -10.95 -3.95 9.79
CA ARG A 167 -11.95 -4.41 10.76
C ARG A 167 -13.09 -5.08 10.02
N ILE A 168 -13.36 -6.33 10.35
CA ILE A 168 -14.51 -7.07 9.83
C ILE A 168 -15.55 -7.16 10.95
N TYR A 169 -16.68 -6.51 10.74
CA TYR A 169 -17.78 -6.48 11.68
C TYR A 169 -18.73 -7.66 11.48
N ASP A 170 -19.40 -8.07 12.57
CA ASP A 170 -20.47 -9.03 12.51
C ASP A 170 -21.81 -8.27 12.35
N HIS A 171 -22.37 -8.35 11.17
CA HIS A 171 -23.65 -7.72 10.84
C HIS A 171 -24.82 -8.73 10.92
N GLY A 172 -24.61 -9.91 11.49
CA GLY A 172 -25.63 -10.95 11.61
C GLY A 172 -26.29 -11.28 10.27
N PRO A 173 -27.63 -11.25 10.20
CA PRO A 173 -28.36 -11.56 8.95
C PRO A 173 -28.07 -10.62 7.77
N LEU A 174 -27.53 -9.44 8.05
CA LEU A 174 -27.16 -8.43 7.04
C LEU A 174 -25.69 -8.56 6.60
N GLN A 175 -25.03 -9.66 6.96
CA GLN A 175 -23.64 -9.91 6.56
C GLN A 175 -23.53 -9.92 5.03
N GLY A 176 -22.57 -9.14 4.51
CA GLY A 176 -22.30 -9.03 3.07
C GLY A 176 -21.46 -10.20 2.54
N GLN A 177 -20.59 -9.91 1.57
CA GLN A 177 -19.72 -10.93 0.94
C GLN A 177 -18.64 -11.44 1.90
N LEU A 178 -18.16 -10.59 2.82
CA LEU A 178 -17.22 -11.02 3.84
C LEU A 178 -17.96 -11.76 4.95
N ARG A 179 -17.44 -12.91 5.33
CA ARG A 179 -18.02 -13.69 6.46
C ARG A 179 -17.79 -12.95 7.77
N ALA A 180 -18.71 -13.12 8.70
CA ALA A 180 -18.55 -12.67 10.08
C ALA A 180 -17.24 -13.25 10.67
N PRO A 181 -16.53 -12.49 11.52
CA PRO A 181 -15.29 -12.97 12.13
C PRO A 181 -15.56 -14.20 12.99
N ARG A 182 -14.62 -15.15 12.93
CA ARG A 182 -14.67 -16.31 13.84
C ARG A 182 -14.40 -15.84 15.26
N GLU A 183 -14.89 -16.57 16.25
CA GLU A 183 -14.69 -16.22 17.66
C GLU A 183 -13.21 -15.98 18.01
N GLN A 184 -12.33 -16.85 17.52
CA GLN A 184 -10.89 -16.74 17.75
C GLN A 184 -10.21 -15.53 17.08
N ASP A 185 -10.86 -14.91 16.10
CA ASP A 185 -10.34 -13.77 15.35
C ASP A 185 -10.97 -12.44 15.81
N ARG A 186 -11.95 -12.51 16.75
CA ARG A 186 -12.58 -11.34 17.35
C ARG A 186 -11.61 -10.60 18.25
N VAL A 187 -11.73 -9.29 18.28
CA VAL A 187 -11.06 -8.45 19.27
C VAL A 187 -11.89 -8.46 20.55
N PRO A 188 -11.31 -8.87 21.70
CA PRO A 188 -12.07 -8.96 22.94
C PRO A 188 -12.80 -7.65 23.29
N GLY A 189 -14.09 -7.78 23.63
CA GLY A 189 -14.93 -6.64 24.01
C GLY A 189 -15.43 -5.78 22.82
N THR A 190 -15.30 -6.29 21.61
CA THR A 190 -15.77 -5.60 20.38
C THR A 190 -16.68 -6.50 19.54
N ASP A 191 -17.36 -5.90 18.56
CA ASP A 191 -18.20 -6.58 17.56
C ASP A 191 -17.47 -6.87 16.24
N PHE A 192 -16.13 -6.69 16.22
CA PHE A 192 -15.33 -6.93 15.03
C PHE A 192 -14.15 -7.88 15.30
N GLY A 193 -13.68 -8.49 14.22
CA GLY A 193 -12.39 -9.18 14.17
C GLY A 193 -11.37 -8.35 13.40
N MET A 194 -10.09 -8.47 13.79
CA MET A 194 -9.02 -7.80 13.07
C MET A 194 -8.45 -8.72 11.99
N TYR A 195 -8.55 -8.24 10.78
CA TYR A 195 -8.06 -8.87 9.56
C TYR A 195 -7.01 -7.96 8.91
N PHE A 196 -6.39 -8.43 7.87
CA PHE A 196 -5.56 -7.62 7.00
C PHE A 196 -5.80 -8.01 5.54
N ASP A 197 -5.73 -7.04 4.68
CA ASP A 197 -5.68 -7.24 3.25
C ASP A 197 -4.23 -7.46 2.83
N LEU A 198 -3.97 -8.56 2.11
CA LEU A 198 -2.69 -8.90 1.51
C LEU A 198 -2.75 -8.57 0.02
N GLY A 199 -2.20 -7.42 -0.36
CA GLY A 199 -2.12 -6.99 -1.75
C GLY A 199 -0.85 -7.49 -2.43
N VAL A 200 -1.02 -8.39 -3.41
CA VAL A 200 0.09 -8.97 -4.20
C VAL A 200 -0.08 -8.55 -5.65
N TYR A 201 0.82 -7.68 -6.14
CA TYR A 201 0.74 -7.11 -7.49
C TYR A 201 2.08 -7.23 -8.20
N GLY A 202 2.12 -7.85 -9.36
CA GLY A 202 3.34 -7.91 -10.16
C GLY A 202 3.46 -9.15 -11.03
N VAL A 203 4.69 -9.40 -11.47
CA VAL A 203 5.07 -10.57 -12.26
C VAL A 203 5.77 -11.56 -11.35
N PRO A 204 5.22 -12.76 -11.11
CA PRO A 204 5.90 -13.80 -10.35
C PRO A 204 7.26 -14.15 -10.97
N LEU A 205 8.24 -14.45 -10.14
CA LEU A 205 9.48 -15.04 -10.63
C LEU A 205 9.18 -16.44 -11.20
N PRO A 206 9.88 -16.85 -12.28
CA PRO A 206 9.69 -18.16 -12.91
C PRO A 206 10.17 -19.30 -12.03
#